data_a52f2a15e6758b58b0fa859108b679e4
#
_entry.id   a52f2a15e6758b58b0fa859108b679e4
#
_cell.length_a   1.000
_cell.length_b   1.000
_cell.length_c   1.000
_cell.angle_alpha   90.00
_cell.angle_beta   90.00
_cell.angle_gamma   90.00
#
_symmetry.space_group_name_H-M   'P 1'
#
loop_
_entity.id
_entity.type
_entity.pdbx_description
1 polymer ?
#
loop_
_entity_poly.entity_id
_entity_poly.type
_entity_poly.pdbx_seq_one_letter_code
_entity_poly.pdbx_strand_id
1 'polypeptide(L)'
;MRTGALHLSWLAAWMWCAVAGAQPAHVLWPDGAPGAERRHGEAEKVVDTYVSNIHDPSVTVMAADARHANGAAVIIAPGGGHRMLVWMNEGMVAARALNRMGVTAFVLKYRLARDEGSGYSIEGDAAADMRRAVRWVRAHAAQFKVDPARVGVMGFSAGGELATLVADHRAPALPAKVDAIDRLSARPDFQVLVYPGPLGVPANAAADAPPAFIVAGSNDTCCAPPSIALYQQLIAAGVSAELHLYADTGHAFNMGQRSERLSDVHWPDRLADWLADGGWLVPGGGRAGVPSPAPVVR
;
A
#
# COMPACT_ATOMS: atom_id res chain seq x y z
N MET A 1 -2.24 78.09 7.78
CA MET A 1 -3.15 76.93 7.88
C MET A 1 -2.85 75.98 6.75
N ARG A 2 -2.16 74.86 7.03
CA ARG A 2 -1.86 73.81 6.03
C ARG A 2 -2.52 72.54 6.52
N THR A 3 -3.56 72.09 5.83
CA THR A 3 -4.28 70.83 6.06
C THR A 3 -3.52 69.68 5.39
N GLY A 4 -2.96 68.78 6.17
CA GLY A 4 -2.35 67.54 5.67
C GLY A 4 -3.40 66.46 5.51
N ALA A 5 -3.51 65.87 4.31
CA ALA A 5 -4.35 64.74 4.01
C ALA A 5 -3.58 63.44 4.28
N LEU A 6 -4.10 62.61 5.19
CA LEU A 6 -3.63 61.25 5.46
C LEU A 6 -4.22 60.29 4.42
N HIS A 7 -3.33 59.73 3.57
CA HIS A 7 -3.69 58.61 2.69
C HIS A 7 -3.62 57.31 3.47
N LEU A 8 -4.75 56.69 3.75
CA LEU A 8 -4.84 55.30 4.22
C LEU A 8 -4.72 54.35 3.02
N SER A 9 -3.58 53.70 2.93
CA SER A 9 -3.37 52.60 1.94
C SER A 9 -3.93 51.30 2.51
N TRP A 10 -4.99 50.79 1.90
CA TRP A 10 -5.55 49.46 2.19
C TRP A 10 -4.72 48.41 1.47
N LEU A 11 -3.89 47.68 2.21
CA LEU A 11 -3.25 46.45 1.73
C LEU A 11 -4.30 45.31 1.74
N ALA A 12 -4.85 44.96 0.59
CA ALA A 12 -5.66 43.77 0.41
C ALA A 12 -4.76 42.55 0.43
N ALA A 13 -4.75 41.84 1.55
CA ALA A 13 -4.11 40.53 1.66
C ALA A 13 -4.96 39.50 0.89
N TRP A 14 -4.47 39.06 -0.27
CA TRP A 14 -5.04 37.95 -1.01
C TRP A 14 -4.71 36.65 -0.28
N MET A 15 -5.67 36.11 0.45
CA MET A 15 -5.59 34.78 1.04
C MET A 15 -5.79 33.77 -0.10
N TRP A 16 -4.69 33.18 -0.57
CA TRP A 16 -4.75 32.03 -1.46
C TRP A 16 -5.29 30.84 -0.65
N CYS A 17 -6.60 30.56 -0.77
CA CYS A 17 -7.14 29.27 -0.42
C CYS A 17 -6.56 28.28 -1.42
N ALA A 18 -5.57 27.49 -1.00
CA ALA A 18 -5.16 26.30 -1.74
C ALA A 18 -6.35 25.34 -1.75
N VAL A 19 -7.07 25.30 -2.87
CA VAL A 19 -8.04 24.23 -3.14
C VAL A 19 -7.20 22.97 -3.14
N ALA A 20 -7.42 22.08 -2.17
CA ALA A 20 -6.85 20.75 -2.16
C ALA A 20 -7.44 20.02 -3.39
N GLY A 21 -6.77 20.17 -4.53
CA GLY A 21 -7.14 19.49 -5.78
C GLY A 21 -7.12 17.98 -5.54
N ALA A 22 -8.08 17.27 -6.12
CA ALA A 22 -8.06 15.82 -6.16
C ALA A 22 -6.71 15.36 -6.68
N GLN A 23 -6.03 14.46 -5.95
CA GLN A 23 -4.75 13.91 -6.37
C GLN A 23 -4.97 13.13 -7.69
N PRO A 24 -4.13 13.34 -8.72
CA PRO A 24 -4.34 12.69 -10.00
C PRO A 24 -4.22 11.17 -9.86
N ALA A 25 -5.18 10.45 -10.40
CA ALA A 25 -5.11 9.01 -10.57
C ALA A 25 -4.40 8.68 -11.88
N HIS A 26 -3.48 7.71 -11.83
CA HIS A 26 -2.76 7.21 -12.99
C HIS A 26 -3.26 5.82 -13.34
N VAL A 27 -3.89 5.67 -14.49
CA VAL A 27 -4.38 4.39 -15.00
C VAL A 27 -3.20 3.47 -15.31
N LEU A 28 -3.28 2.21 -14.88
CA LEU A 28 -2.18 1.24 -15.05
C LEU A 28 -2.09 0.67 -16.47
N TRP A 29 -3.22 0.59 -17.18
CA TRP A 29 -3.32 0.18 -18.57
C TRP A 29 -4.09 1.24 -19.38
N PRO A 30 -3.40 2.09 -20.12
CA PRO A 30 -4.06 3.19 -20.88
C PRO A 30 -5.10 2.71 -21.91
N ASP A 31 -4.91 1.50 -22.44
CA ASP A 31 -5.80 0.89 -23.45
C ASP A 31 -6.83 -0.07 -22.83
N GLY A 32 -7.02 -0.04 -21.51
CA GLY A 32 -7.86 -0.95 -20.75
C GLY A 32 -7.09 -2.15 -20.17
N ALA A 33 -7.51 -2.58 -18.97
CA ALA A 33 -6.89 -3.72 -18.31
C ALA A 33 -7.23 -5.04 -19.02
N PRO A 34 -6.30 -6.01 -19.12
CA PRO A 34 -6.57 -7.30 -19.73
C PRO A 34 -7.81 -7.98 -19.14
N GLY A 35 -8.77 -8.37 -19.99
CA GLY A 35 -10.05 -8.94 -19.57
C GLY A 35 -11.12 -7.92 -19.17
N ALA A 36 -10.83 -6.63 -19.17
CA ALA A 36 -11.76 -5.54 -18.87
C ALA A 36 -11.95 -4.57 -20.04
N GLU A 37 -11.45 -4.88 -21.23
CA GLU A 37 -11.42 -3.96 -22.36
C GLU A 37 -12.82 -3.47 -22.77
N ARG A 38 -13.85 -4.30 -22.57
CA ARG A 38 -15.26 -3.94 -22.88
C ARG A 38 -15.86 -2.99 -21.85
N ARG A 39 -15.25 -2.87 -20.67
CA ARG A 39 -15.70 -2.04 -19.55
C ARG A 39 -14.78 -0.85 -19.31
N HIS A 40 -13.80 -0.66 -20.18
CA HIS A 40 -12.89 0.49 -20.13
C HIS A 40 -13.68 1.79 -20.20
N GLY A 41 -13.39 2.72 -19.28
CA GLY A 41 -14.09 4.00 -19.18
C GLY A 41 -15.45 3.94 -18.46
N GLU A 42 -15.90 2.76 -17.98
CA GLU A 42 -17.08 2.73 -17.11
C GLU A 42 -16.81 3.46 -15.79
N ALA A 43 -17.78 4.27 -15.35
CA ALA A 43 -17.63 5.06 -14.13
C ALA A 43 -17.58 4.20 -12.87
N GLU A 44 -16.63 4.49 -12.01
CA GLU A 44 -16.59 3.94 -10.65
C GLU A 44 -17.82 4.39 -9.84
N LYS A 45 -18.23 3.57 -8.88
CA LYS A 45 -19.25 3.92 -7.89
C LYS A 45 -18.56 4.37 -6.61
N VAL A 46 -18.85 5.59 -6.20
CA VAL A 46 -18.35 6.16 -4.93
C VAL A 46 -19.54 6.36 -4.01
N VAL A 47 -19.53 5.66 -2.88
CA VAL A 47 -20.57 5.81 -1.84
C VAL A 47 -19.85 6.11 -0.53
N ASP A 48 -20.10 7.29 0.03
CA ASP A 48 -19.41 7.82 1.21
C ASP A 48 -17.88 7.78 1.04
N THR A 49 -17.23 6.82 1.70
CA THR A 49 -15.76 6.64 1.73
C THR A 49 -15.30 5.37 1.01
N TYR A 50 -16.21 4.71 0.30
CA TYR A 50 -15.98 3.45 -0.40
C TYR A 50 -15.99 3.64 -1.90
N VAL A 51 -15.20 2.83 -2.60
CA VAL A 51 -15.15 2.82 -4.07
C VAL A 51 -15.40 1.39 -4.56
N SER A 52 -16.23 1.24 -5.58
CA SER A 52 -16.52 -0.02 -6.25
C SER A 52 -16.73 0.19 -7.76
N ASN A 53 -17.09 -0.85 -8.50
CA ASN A 53 -17.23 -0.82 -9.96
C ASN A 53 -15.93 -0.37 -10.67
N ILE A 54 -14.81 -1.01 -10.29
CA ILE A 54 -13.48 -0.66 -10.80
C ILE A 54 -13.15 -1.54 -11.98
N HIS A 55 -12.95 -0.91 -13.15
CA HIS A 55 -12.61 -1.58 -14.41
C HIS A 55 -11.29 -1.08 -14.99
N ASP A 56 -10.91 0.14 -14.61
CA ASP A 56 -9.64 0.78 -14.96
C ASP A 56 -8.74 0.88 -13.72
N PRO A 57 -7.97 -0.18 -13.41
CA PRO A 57 -7.05 -0.15 -12.27
C PRO A 57 -6.11 1.04 -12.33
N SER A 58 -5.97 1.73 -11.21
CA SER A 58 -5.21 2.98 -11.15
C SER A 58 -4.49 3.16 -9.83
N VAL A 59 -3.49 4.02 -9.78
CA VAL A 59 -2.82 4.45 -8.56
C VAL A 59 -3.00 5.95 -8.36
N THR A 60 -3.38 6.34 -7.14
CA THR A 60 -3.37 7.73 -6.69
C THR A 60 -2.09 7.99 -5.93
N VAL A 61 -1.32 8.97 -6.38
CA VAL A 61 -0.01 9.26 -5.81
C VAL A 61 -0.15 10.23 -4.64
N MET A 62 0.35 9.82 -3.49
CA MET A 62 0.51 10.63 -2.28
C MET A 62 1.99 10.80 -2.01
N ALA A 63 2.58 11.85 -2.59
CA ALA A 63 4.01 12.13 -2.42
C ALA A 63 4.32 12.56 -0.98
N ALA A 64 5.43 12.05 -0.44
CA ALA A 64 5.97 12.57 0.81
C ALA A 64 6.45 14.02 0.61
N ASP A 65 6.44 14.81 1.71
CA ASP A 65 7.01 16.17 1.70
C ASP A 65 8.48 16.09 1.24
N ALA A 66 8.83 16.91 0.25
CA ALA A 66 10.17 16.90 -0.37
C ALA A 66 11.33 17.08 0.62
N ARG A 67 11.06 17.70 1.79
CA ARG A 67 12.06 17.91 2.87
C ARG A 67 12.32 16.63 3.67
N HIS A 68 11.40 15.67 3.66
CA HIS A 68 11.44 14.45 4.45
C HIS A 68 11.43 13.19 3.59
N ALA A 69 11.20 13.32 2.28
CA ALA A 69 11.15 12.21 1.34
C ALA A 69 12.49 11.45 1.35
N ASN A 70 12.41 10.15 1.66
CA ASN A 70 13.58 9.28 1.79
C ASN A 70 13.82 8.37 0.57
N GLY A 71 12.91 8.42 -0.42
CA GLY A 71 12.96 7.64 -1.63
C GLY A 71 12.30 6.27 -1.54
N ALA A 72 11.85 5.82 -0.38
CA ALA A 72 11.03 4.61 -0.29
C ALA A 72 9.62 4.84 -0.86
N ALA A 73 9.05 3.79 -1.44
CA ALA A 73 7.70 3.78 -2.00
C ALA A 73 6.88 2.61 -1.45
N VAL A 74 5.57 2.83 -1.25
CA VAL A 74 4.65 1.78 -0.84
C VAL A 74 3.37 1.85 -1.69
N ILE A 75 3.02 0.72 -2.33
CA ILE A 75 1.72 0.54 -2.96
C ILE A 75 0.75 0.04 -1.89
N ILE A 76 -0.36 0.75 -1.69
CA ILE A 76 -1.39 0.43 -0.69
C ILE A 76 -2.58 -0.19 -1.39
N ALA A 77 -2.95 -1.42 -1.00
CA ALA A 77 -4.18 -2.09 -1.38
C ALA A 77 -5.20 -2.01 -0.22
N PRO A 78 -6.23 -1.16 -0.31
CA PRO A 78 -7.29 -1.12 0.69
C PRO A 78 -8.08 -2.44 0.73
N GLY A 79 -8.65 -2.79 1.89
CA GLY A 79 -9.56 -3.90 2.05
C GLY A 79 -10.97 -3.58 1.58
N GLY A 80 -11.92 -4.42 1.97
CA GLY A 80 -13.35 -4.30 1.61
C GLY A 80 -13.92 -5.61 1.05
N GLY A 81 -13.32 -6.74 1.39
CA GLY A 81 -13.82 -8.09 1.07
C GLY A 81 -13.83 -8.41 -0.43
N HIS A 82 -13.04 -7.74 -1.23
CA HIS A 82 -13.04 -7.79 -2.71
C HIS A 82 -14.38 -7.36 -3.35
N ARG A 83 -15.25 -6.67 -2.58
CA ARG A 83 -16.54 -6.10 -3.06
C ARG A 83 -16.47 -4.61 -3.27
N MET A 84 -15.65 -3.94 -2.49
CA MET A 84 -15.40 -2.50 -2.51
C MET A 84 -14.02 -2.20 -1.97
N LEU A 85 -13.56 -0.98 -2.08
CA LEU A 85 -12.37 -0.48 -1.40
C LEU A 85 -12.76 0.40 -0.22
N VAL A 86 -12.18 0.15 0.95
CA VAL A 86 -12.22 1.05 2.13
C VAL A 86 -11.28 2.24 1.87
N TRP A 87 -11.64 3.04 0.85
CA TRP A 87 -10.74 3.98 0.19
C TRP A 87 -10.14 5.02 1.13
N MET A 88 -10.97 5.64 1.97
CA MET A 88 -10.47 6.70 2.84
C MET A 88 -9.63 6.16 3.99
N ASN A 89 -10.13 5.20 4.74
CA ASN A 89 -9.48 4.76 5.98
C ASN A 89 -8.25 3.88 5.75
N GLU A 90 -8.33 2.97 4.79
CA GLU A 90 -7.24 2.01 4.50
C GLU A 90 -6.38 2.45 3.31
N GLY A 91 -6.87 3.40 2.51
CA GLY A 91 -6.11 4.02 1.43
C GLY A 91 -5.49 5.35 1.84
N MET A 92 -6.29 6.41 1.87
CA MET A 92 -5.80 7.78 2.00
C MET A 92 -5.22 8.10 3.38
N VAL A 93 -5.81 7.57 4.47
CA VAL A 93 -5.27 7.76 5.83
C VAL A 93 -3.97 6.99 6.00
N ALA A 94 -3.88 5.77 5.50
CA ALA A 94 -2.63 4.98 5.49
C ALA A 94 -1.53 5.69 4.69
N ALA A 95 -1.85 6.23 3.52
CA ALA A 95 -0.92 7.02 2.72
C ALA A 95 -0.36 8.22 3.47
N ARG A 96 -1.22 8.97 4.20
CA ARG A 96 -0.76 10.09 5.03
C ARG A 96 0.15 9.64 6.18
N ALA A 97 -0.10 8.47 6.76
CA ALA A 97 0.78 7.92 7.79
C ALA A 97 2.17 7.61 7.23
N LEU A 98 2.25 6.95 6.08
CA LEU A 98 3.51 6.69 5.39
C LEU A 98 4.23 7.98 4.97
N ASN A 99 3.50 9.00 4.50
CA ASN A 99 4.09 10.29 4.16
C ASN A 99 4.76 10.96 5.37
N ARG A 100 4.21 10.83 6.60
CA ARG A 100 4.87 11.32 7.82
C ARG A 100 6.19 10.61 8.11
N MET A 101 6.36 9.36 7.63
CA MET A 101 7.60 8.59 7.70
C MET A 101 8.56 8.90 6.52
N GLY A 102 8.22 9.84 5.65
CA GLY A 102 9.01 10.20 4.47
C GLY A 102 8.84 9.24 3.28
N VAL A 103 7.89 8.33 3.33
CA VAL A 103 7.61 7.33 2.30
C VAL A 103 6.55 7.86 1.32
N THR A 104 6.81 7.79 0.01
CA THR A 104 5.79 8.09 -1.01
C THR A 104 4.83 6.92 -1.15
N ALA A 105 3.53 7.20 -1.04
CA ALA A 105 2.49 6.18 -1.13
C ALA A 105 1.74 6.24 -2.46
N PHE A 106 1.37 5.06 -2.97
CA PHE A 106 0.60 4.85 -4.18
C PHE A 106 -0.65 4.04 -3.84
N VAL A 107 -1.79 4.71 -3.69
CA VAL A 107 -3.03 4.04 -3.30
C VAL A 107 -3.66 3.39 -4.52
N LEU A 108 -3.78 2.08 -4.49
CA LEU A 108 -4.22 1.25 -5.61
C LEU A 108 -5.75 1.09 -5.60
N LYS A 109 -6.36 1.34 -6.75
CA LYS A 109 -7.67 0.83 -7.11
C LYS A 109 -7.46 -0.40 -7.99
N TYR A 110 -7.89 -1.56 -7.50
CA TYR A 110 -7.78 -2.84 -8.19
C TYR A 110 -9.17 -3.41 -8.50
N ARG A 111 -9.26 -4.28 -9.50
CA ARG A 111 -10.52 -4.93 -9.89
C ARG A 111 -11.05 -5.83 -8.77
N LEU A 112 -12.35 -5.73 -8.54
CA LEU A 112 -13.02 -6.33 -7.39
C LEU A 112 -13.74 -7.61 -7.81
N ALA A 113 -13.20 -8.75 -7.41
CA ALA A 113 -13.70 -10.08 -7.84
C ALA A 113 -15.08 -10.44 -7.26
N ARG A 114 -15.52 -9.80 -6.18
CA ARG A 114 -16.79 -10.06 -5.49
C ARG A 114 -17.75 -8.87 -5.55
N ASP A 115 -17.46 -7.87 -6.38
CA ASP A 115 -18.40 -6.79 -6.67
C ASP A 115 -19.60 -7.31 -7.48
N GLU A 116 -20.71 -6.62 -7.40
CA GLU A 116 -21.93 -7.02 -8.11
C GLU A 116 -21.69 -7.05 -9.63
N GLY A 117 -22.04 -8.18 -10.25
CA GLY A 117 -21.83 -8.39 -11.69
C GLY A 117 -20.37 -8.51 -12.12
N SER A 118 -19.44 -8.68 -11.18
CA SER A 118 -18.04 -8.89 -11.49
C SER A 118 -17.79 -10.29 -12.11
N GLY A 119 -16.98 -10.31 -13.16
CA GLY A 119 -16.41 -11.55 -13.73
C GLY A 119 -14.92 -11.70 -13.42
N TYR A 120 -14.35 -10.85 -12.56
CA TYR A 120 -12.94 -10.86 -12.21
C TYR A 120 -12.59 -11.92 -11.16
N SER A 121 -11.33 -12.32 -11.15
CA SER A 121 -10.74 -13.22 -10.16
C SER A 121 -9.77 -12.51 -9.24
N ILE A 122 -9.56 -13.02 -8.02
CA ILE A 122 -8.62 -12.44 -7.05
C ILE A 122 -7.18 -12.76 -7.47
N GLU A 123 -6.89 -14.07 -7.68
CA GLU A 123 -5.53 -14.54 -8.02
C GLU A 123 -5.11 -14.13 -9.43
N GLY A 124 -6.06 -13.98 -10.35
CA GLY A 124 -5.81 -13.55 -11.73
C GLY A 124 -5.80 -12.04 -11.85
N ASP A 125 -6.99 -11.44 -11.89
CA ASP A 125 -7.18 -10.04 -12.28
C ASP A 125 -6.69 -9.05 -11.23
N ALA A 126 -7.15 -9.18 -9.98
CA ALA A 126 -6.75 -8.28 -8.90
C ALA A 126 -5.23 -8.39 -8.61
N ALA A 127 -4.70 -9.62 -8.61
CA ALA A 127 -3.26 -9.83 -8.42
C ALA A 127 -2.44 -9.30 -9.61
N ALA A 128 -2.96 -9.37 -10.85
CA ALA A 128 -2.33 -8.74 -12.01
C ALA A 128 -2.28 -7.22 -11.86
N ASP A 129 -3.36 -6.60 -11.35
CA ASP A 129 -3.42 -5.15 -11.10
C ASP A 129 -2.35 -4.70 -10.10
N MET A 130 -2.20 -5.43 -8.99
CA MET A 130 -1.18 -5.10 -8.00
C MET A 130 0.25 -5.36 -8.50
N ARG A 131 0.48 -6.45 -9.24
CA ARG A 131 1.76 -6.70 -9.91
C ARG A 131 2.10 -5.61 -10.92
N ARG A 132 1.10 -5.15 -11.67
CA ARG A 132 1.26 -4.03 -12.60
C ARG A 132 1.56 -2.73 -11.87
N ALA A 133 0.93 -2.46 -10.71
CA ALA A 133 1.22 -1.29 -9.91
C ALA A 133 2.67 -1.28 -9.41
N VAL A 134 3.21 -2.41 -8.94
CA VAL A 134 4.64 -2.52 -8.55
C VAL A 134 5.56 -2.18 -9.72
N ARG A 135 5.30 -2.75 -10.89
CA ARG A 135 6.06 -2.48 -12.11
C ARG A 135 5.94 -1.03 -12.57
N TRP A 136 4.72 -0.49 -12.49
CA TRP A 136 4.42 0.90 -12.87
C TRP A 136 5.18 1.90 -12.00
N VAL A 137 5.19 1.70 -10.68
CA VAL A 137 5.96 2.54 -9.76
C VAL A 137 7.45 2.49 -10.09
N ARG A 138 8.01 1.31 -10.37
CA ARG A 138 9.42 1.16 -10.78
C ARG A 138 9.72 1.85 -12.10
N ALA A 139 8.81 1.77 -13.09
CA ALA A 139 8.97 2.45 -14.37
C ALA A 139 8.96 3.98 -14.23
N HIS A 140 8.22 4.52 -13.26
CA HIS A 140 8.07 5.95 -13.03
C HIS A 140 8.87 6.46 -11.82
N ALA A 141 9.81 5.66 -11.30
CA ALA A 141 10.56 5.95 -10.08
C ALA A 141 11.25 7.33 -10.13
N ALA A 142 11.87 7.68 -11.23
CA ALA A 142 12.51 8.99 -11.40
C ALA A 142 11.51 10.15 -11.34
N GLN A 143 10.32 10.00 -11.92
CA GLN A 143 9.25 11.01 -11.90
C GLN A 143 8.80 11.34 -10.48
N PHE A 144 8.69 10.33 -9.62
CA PHE A 144 8.21 10.48 -8.24
C PHE A 144 9.34 10.56 -7.22
N LYS A 145 10.61 10.61 -7.69
CA LYS A 145 11.81 10.66 -6.84
C LYS A 145 11.85 9.51 -5.81
N VAL A 146 11.46 8.32 -6.24
CA VAL A 146 11.55 7.09 -5.45
C VAL A 146 12.65 6.18 -5.99
N ASP A 147 13.19 5.34 -5.13
CA ASP A 147 14.18 4.34 -5.47
C ASP A 147 13.48 3.06 -5.96
N PRO A 148 13.69 2.61 -7.20
CA PRO A 148 13.03 1.41 -7.72
C PRO A 148 13.43 0.12 -6.99
N ALA A 149 14.48 0.12 -6.16
CA ALA A 149 14.89 -1.00 -5.31
C ALA A 149 14.30 -0.94 -3.90
N ARG A 150 13.43 0.04 -3.60
CA ARG A 150 12.77 0.21 -2.30
C ARG A 150 11.27 0.42 -2.46
N VAL A 151 10.63 -0.50 -3.18
CA VAL A 151 9.19 -0.49 -3.49
C VAL A 151 8.51 -1.61 -2.72
N GLY A 152 7.85 -1.26 -1.61
CA GLY A 152 7.06 -2.18 -0.82
C GLY A 152 5.58 -2.20 -1.20
N VAL A 153 4.88 -3.17 -0.63
CA VAL A 153 3.42 -3.26 -0.69
C VAL A 153 2.83 -3.22 0.72
N MET A 154 1.65 -2.65 0.85
CA MET A 154 0.87 -2.63 2.07
C MET A 154 -0.56 -3.03 1.75
N GLY A 155 -1.14 -3.93 2.53
CA GLY A 155 -2.53 -4.35 2.30
C GLY A 155 -3.31 -4.56 3.59
N PHE A 156 -4.59 -4.21 3.54
CA PHE A 156 -5.53 -4.37 4.63
C PHE A 156 -6.56 -5.44 4.30
N SER A 157 -6.81 -6.41 5.19
CA SER A 157 -7.85 -7.42 5.01
C SER A 157 -7.76 -8.11 3.62
N ALA A 158 -8.76 -7.97 2.76
CA ALA A 158 -8.74 -8.43 1.37
C ALA A 158 -7.57 -7.83 0.56
N GLY A 159 -7.19 -6.58 0.81
CA GLY A 159 -5.98 -5.98 0.23
C GLY A 159 -4.69 -6.61 0.79
N GLY A 160 -4.74 -7.09 2.04
CA GLY A 160 -3.66 -7.89 2.65
C GLY A 160 -3.49 -9.25 1.98
N GLU A 161 -4.60 -9.94 1.66
CA GLU A 161 -4.57 -11.16 0.83
C GLU A 161 -3.90 -10.89 -0.52
N LEU A 162 -4.26 -9.78 -1.16
CA LEU A 162 -3.70 -9.40 -2.44
C LEU A 162 -2.19 -9.10 -2.35
N ALA A 163 -1.78 -8.41 -1.28
CA ALA A 163 -0.36 -8.14 -1.02
C ALA A 163 0.43 -9.44 -0.82
N THR A 164 -0.09 -10.38 -0.02
CA THR A 164 0.51 -11.70 0.21
C THR A 164 0.60 -12.51 -1.10
N LEU A 165 -0.46 -12.52 -1.92
CA LEU A 165 -0.45 -13.19 -3.23
C LEU A 165 0.64 -12.65 -4.17
N VAL A 166 0.94 -11.36 -4.09
CA VAL A 166 1.96 -10.75 -4.96
C VAL A 166 3.37 -10.87 -4.39
N ALA A 167 3.51 -10.83 -3.05
CA ALA A 167 4.79 -10.91 -2.37
C ALA A 167 5.32 -12.35 -2.27
N ASP A 168 4.46 -13.30 -1.90
CA ASP A 168 4.88 -14.65 -1.48
C ASP A 168 4.63 -15.72 -2.55
N HIS A 169 4.02 -15.36 -3.68
CA HIS A 169 3.84 -16.26 -4.81
C HIS A 169 4.57 -15.76 -6.06
N ARG A 170 5.14 -16.69 -6.81
CA ARG A 170 5.78 -16.35 -8.08
C ARG A 170 4.78 -15.71 -9.04
N ALA A 171 5.21 -14.65 -9.70
CA ALA A 171 4.42 -14.06 -10.77
C ALA A 171 4.19 -15.10 -11.89
N PRO A 172 2.98 -15.16 -12.46
CA PRO A 172 2.73 -15.96 -13.64
C PRO A 172 3.67 -15.57 -14.80
N ALA A 173 3.82 -16.48 -15.76
CA ALA A 173 4.50 -16.16 -17.01
C ALA A 173 3.84 -14.94 -17.68
N LEU A 174 4.66 -14.11 -18.29
CA LEU A 174 4.15 -12.94 -18.99
C LEU A 174 3.29 -13.38 -20.19
N PRO A 175 2.19 -12.65 -20.49
CA PRO A 175 1.39 -12.92 -21.68
C PRO A 175 2.20 -12.63 -22.95
N ALA A 176 1.72 -13.14 -24.10
CA ALA A 176 2.40 -12.96 -25.38
C ALA A 176 2.55 -11.49 -25.79
N LYS A 177 1.59 -10.63 -25.40
CA LYS A 177 1.63 -9.19 -25.66
C LYS A 177 1.98 -8.47 -24.33
N VAL A 178 3.17 -7.88 -24.27
CA VAL A 178 3.69 -7.14 -23.12
C VAL A 178 4.29 -5.82 -23.56
N ASP A 179 4.20 -4.81 -22.70
CA ASP A 179 4.89 -3.54 -22.87
C ASP A 179 6.22 -3.50 -22.09
N ALA A 180 6.88 -2.35 -22.08
CA ALA A 180 8.15 -2.14 -21.38
C ALA A 180 7.98 -2.26 -19.84
N ILE A 181 6.83 -1.85 -19.31
CA ILE A 181 6.52 -1.90 -17.86
C ILE A 181 6.38 -3.36 -17.41
N ASP A 182 5.76 -4.22 -18.20
CA ASP A 182 5.56 -5.64 -17.86
C ASP A 182 6.87 -6.42 -17.70
N ARG A 183 7.96 -5.94 -18.29
CA ARG A 183 9.29 -6.58 -18.21
C ARG A 183 10.01 -6.30 -16.89
N LEU A 184 9.56 -5.32 -16.10
CA LEU A 184 10.11 -5.01 -14.78
C LEU A 184 9.69 -6.06 -13.75
N SER A 185 10.42 -6.15 -12.65
CA SER A 185 10.05 -7.02 -11.55
C SER A 185 8.73 -6.59 -10.90
N ALA A 186 7.80 -7.53 -10.76
CA ALA A 186 6.56 -7.35 -10.02
C ALA A 186 6.70 -7.67 -8.52
N ARG A 187 7.86 -8.19 -8.10
CA ARG A 187 8.10 -8.57 -6.72
C ARG A 187 8.38 -7.33 -5.87
N PRO A 188 7.65 -7.10 -4.78
CA PRO A 188 7.96 -6.02 -3.86
C PRO A 188 9.27 -6.29 -3.10
N ASP A 189 9.88 -5.25 -2.56
CA ASP A 189 11.13 -5.35 -1.79
C ASP A 189 10.85 -5.61 -0.30
N PHE A 190 9.65 -5.28 0.18
CA PHE A 190 9.12 -5.59 1.52
C PHE A 190 7.59 -5.60 1.50
N GLN A 191 6.97 -6.17 2.55
CA GLN A 191 5.51 -6.25 2.66
C GLN A 191 5.02 -5.85 4.06
N VAL A 192 3.90 -5.12 4.11
CA VAL A 192 3.20 -4.69 5.31
C VAL A 192 1.78 -5.23 5.25
N LEU A 193 1.42 -6.11 6.16
CA LEU A 193 0.17 -6.87 6.12
C LEU A 193 -0.66 -6.56 7.35
N VAL A 194 -1.78 -5.92 7.15
CA VAL A 194 -2.67 -5.50 8.22
C VAL A 194 -3.91 -6.39 8.21
N TYR A 195 -4.02 -7.26 9.20
CA TYR A 195 -5.04 -8.33 9.33
C TYR A 195 -5.33 -9.01 7.98
N PRO A 196 -4.32 -9.57 7.28
CA PRO A 196 -4.54 -10.23 5.99
C PRO A 196 -5.45 -11.44 6.14
N GLY A 197 -6.36 -11.62 5.18
CA GLY A 197 -7.18 -12.84 5.13
C GLY A 197 -6.37 -14.06 4.69
N PRO A 198 -6.99 -15.25 4.61
CA PRO A 198 -6.29 -16.52 4.39
C PRO A 198 -5.79 -16.73 2.95
N LEU A 199 -6.39 -16.06 2.00
CA LEU A 199 -6.02 -16.21 0.60
C LEU A 199 -4.63 -15.62 0.36
N GLY A 200 -3.74 -16.41 -0.18
CA GLY A 200 -2.36 -15.97 -0.43
C GLY A 200 -1.34 -16.47 0.60
N VAL A 201 -1.76 -17.02 1.74
CA VAL A 201 -0.82 -17.69 2.66
C VAL A 201 -0.24 -18.91 1.94
N PRO A 202 1.08 -18.95 1.67
CA PRO A 202 1.67 -20.07 0.93
C PRO A 202 1.74 -21.31 1.81
N ALA A 203 1.66 -22.50 1.22
CA ALA A 203 1.91 -23.74 1.95
C ALA A 203 3.34 -23.81 2.48
N ASN A 204 4.28 -23.27 1.71
CA ASN A 204 5.68 -23.10 2.08
C ASN A 204 6.17 -21.76 1.52
N ALA A 205 6.64 -20.87 2.36
CA ALA A 205 7.23 -19.62 1.91
C ALA A 205 8.56 -19.87 1.18
N ALA A 206 8.83 -19.09 0.14
CA ALA A 206 10.11 -19.13 -0.54
C ALA A 206 11.18 -18.42 0.30
N ALA A 207 12.42 -18.96 0.32
CA ALA A 207 13.53 -18.36 1.07
C ALA A 207 13.91 -16.95 0.58
N ASP A 208 13.47 -16.60 -0.61
CA ASP A 208 13.63 -15.27 -1.20
C ASP A 208 12.38 -14.40 -1.06
N ALA A 209 11.36 -14.79 -0.29
CA ALA A 209 10.20 -13.94 -0.03
C ALA A 209 10.59 -12.60 0.61
N PRO A 210 9.87 -11.50 0.32
CA PRO A 210 10.18 -10.19 0.91
C PRO A 210 10.03 -10.20 2.43
N PRO A 211 10.86 -9.44 3.18
CA PRO A 211 10.65 -9.25 4.61
C PRO A 211 9.24 -8.72 4.88
N ALA A 212 8.63 -9.17 6.00
CA ALA A 212 7.24 -8.90 6.32
C ALA A 212 7.07 -8.23 7.68
N PHE A 213 6.19 -7.23 7.73
CA PHE A 213 5.60 -6.69 8.95
C PHE A 213 4.11 -7.07 8.97
N ILE A 214 3.66 -7.77 10.01
CA ILE A 214 2.30 -8.33 10.10
C ILE A 214 1.65 -7.84 11.38
N VAL A 215 0.42 -7.34 11.30
CA VAL A 215 -0.38 -6.98 12.47
C VAL A 215 -1.79 -7.56 12.36
N ALA A 216 -2.32 -8.09 13.47
CA ALA A 216 -3.70 -8.58 13.55
C ALA A 216 -4.25 -8.45 14.96
N GLY A 217 -5.57 -8.51 15.11
CA GLY A 217 -6.23 -8.56 16.41
C GLY A 217 -6.46 -10.02 16.86
N SER A 218 -6.27 -10.32 18.15
CA SER A 218 -6.43 -11.70 18.68
C SER A 218 -7.86 -12.24 18.58
N ASN A 219 -8.86 -11.34 18.56
CA ASN A 219 -10.28 -11.70 18.44
C ASN A 219 -10.77 -11.66 16.98
N ASP A 220 -9.86 -11.41 16.03
CA ASP A 220 -10.16 -11.46 14.61
C ASP A 220 -10.13 -12.92 14.12
N THR A 221 -11.27 -13.58 14.18
CA THR A 221 -11.41 -15.00 13.79
C THR A 221 -11.15 -15.26 12.30
N CYS A 222 -11.29 -14.23 11.45
CA CYS A 222 -10.95 -14.29 10.03
C CYS A 222 -9.44 -14.35 9.84
N CYS A 223 -8.74 -13.44 10.49
CA CYS A 223 -7.47 -12.96 9.96
C CYS A 223 -6.30 -13.13 10.95
N ALA A 224 -6.55 -13.42 12.25
CA ALA A 224 -5.49 -13.79 13.19
C ALA A 224 -4.84 -15.14 12.83
N PRO A 225 -5.60 -16.23 12.57
CA PRO A 225 -5.00 -17.51 12.21
C PRO A 225 -4.12 -17.46 10.95
N PRO A 226 -4.54 -16.88 9.82
CA PRO A 226 -3.68 -16.76 8.65
C PRO A 226 -2.46 -15.85 8.86
N SER A 227 -2.57 -14.79 9.67
CA SER A 227 -1.42 -13.94 10.04
C SER A 227 -0.34 -14.73 10.79
N ILE A 228 -0.75 -15.56 11.74
CA ILE A 228 0.15 -16.45 12.50
C ILE A 228 0.78 -17.49 11.57
N ALA A 229 -0.04 -18.13 10.73
CA ALA A 229 0.45 -19.14 9.78
C ALA A 229 1.48 -18.56 8.81
N LEU A 230 1.21 -17.39 8.24
CA LEU A 230 2.15 -16.71 7.33
C LEU A 230 3.47 -16.38 8.03
N TYR A 231 3.41 -15.80 9.23
CA TYR A 231 4.61 -15.54 10.04
C TYR A 231 5.45 -16.81 10.23
N GLN A 232 4.81 -17.92 10.61
CA GLN A 232 5.49 -19.20 10.82
C GLN A 232 6.15 -19.72 9.54
N GLN A 233 5.48 -19.59 8.40
CA GLN A 233 6.01 -19.99 7.09
C GLN A 233 7.24 -19.13 6.71
N LEU A 234 7.17 -17.82 6.90
CA LEU A 234 8.27 -16.92 6.58
C LEU A 234 9.51 -17.19 7.43
N ILE A 235 9.38 -17.31 8.75
CA ILE A 235 10.53 -17.59 9.62
C ILE A 235 11.10 -18.99 9.37
N ALA A 236 10.27 -19.98 9.06
CA ALA A 236 10.75 -21.33 8.70
C ALA A 236 11.57 -21.32 7.41
N ALA A 237 11.26 -20.41 6.47
CA ALA A 237 12.01 -20.17 5.25
C ALA A 237 13.26 -19.28 5.45
N GLY A 238 13.54 -18.81 6.68
CA GLY A 238 14.66 -17.90 6.96
C GLY A 238 14.40 -16.45 6.53
N VAL A 239 13.16 -16.09 6.24
CA VAL A 239 12.76 -14.74 5.89
C VAL A 239 12.54 -13.92 7.16
N SER A 240 13.02 -12.67 7.18
CA SER A 240 12.77 -11.76 8.30
C SER A 240 11.29 -11.37 8.33
N ALA A 241 10.62 -11.67 9.43
CA ALA A 241 9.24 -11.32 9.65
C ALA A 241 9.02 -10.84 11.09
N GLU A 242 8.14 -9.86 11.24
CA GLU A 242 7.68 -9.35 12.54
C GLU A 242 6.16 -9.48 12.61
N LEU A 243 5.64 -10.02 13.72
CA LEU A 243 4.20 -10.20 13.95
C LEU A 243 3.77 -9.52 15.25
N HIS A 244 2.79 -8.66 15.17
CA HIS A 244 2.07 -8.11 16.32
C HIS A 244 0.64 -8.64 16.35
N LEU A 245 0.29 -9.33 17.44
CA LEU A 245 -1.05 -9.84 17.67
C LEU A 245 -1.64 -9.12 18.91
N TYR A 246 -2.53 -8.17 18.67
CA TYR A 246 -3.06 -7.30 19.72
C TYR A 246 -4.19 -7.99 20.50
N ALA A 247 -4.04 -8.03 21.82
CA ALA A 247 -5.02 -8.66 22.72
C ALA A 247 -6.39 -7.96 22.61
N ASP A 248 -7.46 -8.76 22.64
CA ASP A 248 -8.86 -8.32 22.65
C ASP A 248 -9.27 -7.39 21.49
N THR A 249 -8.51 -7.38 20.43
CA THR A 249 -8.73 -6.57 19.24
C THR A 249 -9.40 -7.40 18.17
N GLY A 250 -10.47 -6.88 17.57
CA GLY A 250 -11.19 -7.47 16.45
C GLY A 250 -10.65 -7.04 15.09
N HIS A 251 -11.43 -7.31 14.04
CA HIS A 251 -11.11 -6.92 12.67
C HIS A 251 -11.25 -5.41 12.43
N ALA A 252 -10.54 -4.89 11.42
CA ALA A 252 -10.70 -3.54 10.85
C ALA A 252 -10.40 -2.39 11.82
N PHE A 253 -9.35 -2.51 12.64
CA PHE A 253 -8.86 -1.37 13.45
C PHE A 253 -8.16 -0.29 12.60
N ASN A 254 -7.98 -0.51 11.28
CA ASN A 254 -7.38 0.39 10.29
C ASN A 254 -5.99 0.91 10.75
N MET A 255 -5.76 2.22 10.67
CA MET A 255 -4.55 2.87 11.21
C MET A 255 -4.70 3.25 12.70
N GLY A 256 -5.50 2.49 13.46
CA GLY A 256 -5.80 2.73 14.86
C GLY A 256 -7.02 3.61 15.13
N GLN A 257 -7.60 4.25 14.11
CA GLN A 257 -8.71 5.22 14.32
C GLN A 257 -10.02 4.59 14.81
N ARG A 258 -10.15 3.27 14.69
CA ARG A 258 -11.34 2.52 15.13
C ARG A 258 -11.15 1.78 16.44
N SER A 259 -10.11 2.12 17.19
CA SER A 259 -9.83 1.53 18.48
C SER A 259 -9.50 2.61 19.51
N GLU A 260 -9.89 2.37 20.75
CA GLU A 260 -9.47 3.15 21.93
C GLU A 260 -8.27 2.50 22.64
N ARG A 261 -7.84 1.33 22.19
CA ARG A 261 -6.71 0.59 22.77
C ARG A 261 -5.41 1.22 22.30
N LEU A 262 -4.54 1.59 23.23
CA LEU A 262 -3.26 2.25 22.92
C LEU A 262 -2.38 1.44 21.97
N SER A 263 -2.34 0.11 22.13
CA SER A 263 -1.58 -0.77 21.24
C SER A 263 -2.05 -0.68 19.79
N ASP A 264 -3.38 -0.60 19.58
CA ASP A 264 -3.95 -0.47 18.24
C ASP A 264 -3.76 0.95 17.66
N VAL A 265 -3.78 1.97 18.52
CA VAL A 265 -3.54 3.35 18.10
C VAL A 265 -2.09 3.56 17.69
N HIS A 266 -1.16 2.88 18.37
CA HIS A 266 0.28 3.06 18.19
C HIS A 266 0.96 2.01 17.29
N TRP A 267 0.21 1.11 16.64
CA TRP A 267 0.86 0.16 15.74
C TRP A 267 1.60 0.81 14.57
N PRO A 268 1.17 1.99 14.04
CA PRO A 268 1.95 2.67 13.00
C PRO A 268 3.34 3.12 13.46
N ASP A 269 3.55 3.34 14.76
CA ASP A 269 4.86 3.66 15.32
C ASP A 269 5.78 2.43 15.27
N ARG A 270 5.24 1.22 15.52
CA ARG A 270 5.99 -0.04 15.35
C ARG A 270 6.36 -0.28 13.90
N LEU A 271 5.46 0.05 12.96
CA LEU A 271 5.78 0.00 11.54
C LEU A 271 6.93 0.96 11.19
N ALA A 272 6.92 2.17 11.74
CA ALA A 272 8.00 3.14 11.50
C ALA A 272 9.36 2.62 12.01
N ASP A 273 9.39 2.02 13.21
CA ASP A 273 10.58 1.40 13.76
C ASP A 273 11.08 0.26 12.87
N TRP A 274 10.18 -0.65 12.47
CA TRP A 274 10.52 -1.78 11.60
C TRP A 274 11.06 -1.32 10.23
N LEU A 275 10.47 -0.29 9.63
CA LEU A 275 10.96 0.29 8.38
C LEU A 275 12.35 0.93 8.56
N ALA A 276 12.60 1.58 9.70
CA ALA A 276 13.88 2.17 10.03
C ALA A 276 14.97 1.09 10.25
N ASP A 277 14.67 0.07 11.06
CA ASP A 277 15.56 -1.05 11.34
C ASP A 277 15.91 -1.86 10.08
N GLY A 278 14.96 -1.97 9.15
CA GLY A 278 15.18 -2.58 7.84
C GLY A 278 15.97 -1.71 6.86
N GLY A 279 16.33 -0.47 7.24
CA GLY A 279 17.04 0.49 6.38
C GLY A 279 16.17 1.11 5.28
N TRP A 280 14.83 0.87 5.29
CA TRP A 280 13.93 1.35 4.24
C TRP A 280 13.73 2.87 4.27
N LEU A 281 13.93 3.52 5.43
CA LEU A 281 13.79 4.96 5.60
C LEU A 281 15.09 5.75 5.37
N VAL A 282 16.20 5.08 5.08
CA VAL A 282 17.49 5.74 4.81
C VAL A 282 17.69 5.88 3.30
N PRO A 283 17.98 7.08 2.75
CA PRO A 283 18.27 7.25 1.33
C PRO A 283 19.41 6.34 0.86
N GLY A 284 19.17 5.55 -0.20
CA GLY A 284 20.11 4.54 -0.69
C GLY A 284 20.27 3.32 0.22
N GLY A 285 19.49 3.25 1.32
CA GLY A 285 19.41 2.09 2.21
C GLY A 285 18.54 0.98 1.61
N GLY A 286 18.50 -0.14 2.30
CA GLY A 286 17.78 -1.36 1.96
C GLY A 286 18.56 -2.54 2.50
N ARG A 287 17.95 -3.70 2.53
CA ARG A 287 18.49 -4.90 3.22
C ARG A 287 19.88 -5.37 2.80
N ALA A 288 20.44 -4.86 1.71
CA ALA A 288 21.80 -5.18 1.26
C ALA A 288 22.92 -4.74 2.22
N GLY A 289 22.61 -3.90 3.22
CA GLY A 289 23.58 -3.34 4.17
C GLY A 289 23.33 -3.66 5.65
N VAL A 290 22.22 -4.31 6.01
CA VAL A 290 21.97 -4.70 7.41
C VAL A 290 22.61 -6.07 7.66
N PRO A 291 23.70 -6.17 8.45
CA PRO A 291 24.27 -7.47 8.80
C PRO A 291 23.19 -8.30 9.52
N SER A 292 23.04 -9.55 9.11
CA SER A 292 22.24 -10.50 9.92
C SER A 292 22.83 -10.49 11.34
N PRO A 293 22.04 -10.29 12.39
CA PRO A 293 22.57 -10.35 13.75
C PRO A 293 23.29 -11.69 13.92
N ALA A 294 24.50 -11.64 14.47
CA ALA A 294 25.25 -12.85 14.76
C ALA A 294 24.37 -13.78 15.60
N PRO A 295 24.41 -15.10 15.36
CA PRO A 295 23.62 -16.03 16.16
C PRO A 295 24.00 -15.85 17.63
N VAL A 296 23.00 -15.60 18.47
CA VAL A 296 23.18 -15.59 19.93
C VAL A 296 23.54 -17.02 20.31
N VAL A 297 24.82 -17.26 20.54
CA VAL A 297 25.29 -18.51 21.11
C VAL A 297 24.80 -18.53 22.56
N ARG A 298 23.86 -19.40 22.88
CA ARG A 298 23.47 -19.72 24.27
C ARG A 298 24.43 -20.71 24.89
#